data_8955b4392d9da76d465de31367c04576
#
_entry.id   8955b4392d9da76d465de31367c04576
#
_cell.length_a   1.000
_cell.length_b   1.000
_cell.length_c   1.000
_cell.angle_alpha   90.00
_cell.angle_beta   90.00
_cell.angle_gamma   90.00
#
_symmetry.space_group_name_H-M   'P 1'
#
loop_
_entity.id
_entity.type
_entity.pdbx_description
1 polymer ?
#
loop_
_entity_poly.entity_id
_entity_poly.type
_entity_poly.pdbx_seq_one_letter_code
_entity_poly.pdbx_strand_id
1 'polypeptide(L)'
;MKMKNTANRDTAWYGARTASLAEFMTPERNEVLRRTVAMRTRYMTVLAENMFHGQNAAALIRHCEAFGIQEMHTVETLCRFDPNPDIARGTDQWVDVRRHSSTAGALAALRRDGYRIVATTPHREDVTPETFDVTRGPFALVFGTEHAGISDEVIAGADEFLRIPMCGMVESLNAVSYTHLTLPTN
;
A
#
# COMPACT_ATOMS: atom_id res chain seq x y z
N MET A 1 -6.64 -11.79 -20.27
CA MET A 1 -8.10 -11.97 -20.41
C MET A 1 -8.76 -11.20 -19.26
N LYS A 2 -9.32 -10.00 -19.54
CA LYS A 2 -9.94 -9.15 -18.52
C LYS A 2 -11.26 -9.78 -18.09
N MET A 3 -11.34 -10.25 -16.86
CA MET A 3 -12.62 -10.64 -16.26
C MET A 3 -13.48 -9.38 -16.03
N LYS A 4 -14.35 -9.06 -16.99
CA LYS A 4 -15.48 -8.17 -16.80
C LYS A 4 -16.63 -9.01 -16.25
N ASN A 5 -17.07 -8.71 -15.09
CA ASN A 5 -18.37 -8.84 -14.46
C ASN A 5 -18.26 -9.26 -12.99
N THR A 6 -18.02 -8.29 -12.12
CA THR A 6 -18.28 -8.40 -10.68
C THR A 6 -19.72 -8.01 -10.38
N ALA A 7 -20.69 -8.71 -10.99
CA ALA A 7 -22.05 -8.71 -10.49
C ALA A 7 -22.01 -9.31 -9.08
N ASN A 8 -22.63 -8.61 -8.16
CA ASN A 8 -22.87 -8.86 -6.73
C ASN A 8 -22.73 -10.35 -6.30
N ARG A 9 -21.49 -10.83 -6.17
CA ARG A 9 -21.19 -12.18 -5.72
C ARG A 9 -21.05 -12.13 -4.21
N ASP A 10 -21.90 -12.86 -3.52
CA ASP A 10 -21.93 -12.92 -2.07
C ASP A 10 -20.81 -13.82 -1.50
N THR A 11 -20.64 -13.77 -0.19
CA THR A 11 -19.65 -14.57 0.54
C THR A 11 -19.85 -16.08 0.30
N ALA A 12 -21.08 -16.54 0.11
CA ALA A 12 -21.39 -17.94 -0.12
C ALA A 12 -20.87 -18.39 -1.51
N TRP A 13 -21.01 -17.54 -2.54
CA TRP A 13 -20.47 -17.83 -3.86
C TRP A 13 -18.94 -17.95 -3.85
N TYR A 14 -18.24 -17.01 -3.17
CA TYR A 14 -16.78 -17.07 -3.02
C TYR A 14 -16.36 -18.30 -2.20
N GLY A 15 -17.09 -18.62 -1.13
CA GLY A 15 -16.83 -19.80 -0.29
C GLY A 15 -16.90 -21.09 -1.09
N ALA A 16 -17.95 -21.29 -1.88
CA ALA A 16 -18.12 -22.48 -2.71
C ALA A 16 -16.99 -22.61 -3.75
N ARG A 17 -16.59 -21.50 -4.39
CA ARG A 17 -15.47 -21.49 -5.36
C ARG A 17 -14.14 -21.80 -4.71
N THR A 18 -13.89 -21.23 -3.54
CA THR A 18 -12.66 -21.51 -2.77
C THR A 18 -12.59 -22.98 -2.38
N ALA A 19 -13.70 -23.58 -1.94
CA ALA A 19 -13.77 -25.00 -1.59
C ALA A 19 -13.46 -25.89 -2.82
N SER A 20 -14.11 -25.63 -3.97
CA SER A 20 -13.83 -26.37 -5.20
C SER A 20 -12.39 -26.25 -5.67
N LEU A 21 -11.79 -25.06 -5.59
CA LEU A 21 -10.40 -24.86 -6.00
C LEU A 21 -9.42 -25.50 -5.03
N ALA A 22 -9.77 -25.62 -3.75
CA ALA A 22 -8.94 -26.27 -2.75
C ALA A 22 -8.74 -27.78 -3.04
N GLU A 23 -9.67 -28.43 -3.74
CA GLU A 23 -9.56 -29.85 -4.15
C GLU A 23 -8.41 -30.09 -5.13
N PHE A 24 -7.95 -29.05 -5.85
CA PHE A 24 -6.84 -29.12 -6.79
C PHE A 24 -5.49 -28.72 -6.17
N MET A 25 -5.44 -28.49 -4.85
CA MET A 25 -4.23 -28.11 -4.13
C MET A 25 -3.83 -29.19 -3.12
N THR A 26 -2.53 -29.22 -2.77
CA THR A 26 -2.12 -30.04 -1.61
C THR A 26 -2.66 -29.43 -0.32
N PRO A 27 -2.90 -30.25 0.73
CA PRO A 27 -3.34 -29.75 2.03
C PRO A 27 -2.43 -28.67 2.59
N GLU A 28 -1.10 -28.83 2.46
CA GLU A 28 -0.10 -27.88 2.94
C GLU A 28 -0.22 -26.52 2.21
N ARG A 29 -0.42 -26.56 0.89
CA ARG A 29 -0.59 -25.34 0.09
C ARG A 29 -1.88 -24.59 0.47
N ASN A 30 -2.96 -25.32 0.66
CA ASN A 30 -4.25 -24.75 1.08
C ASN A 30 -4.13 -24.12 2.48
N GLU A 31 -3.43 -24.76 3.42
CA GLU A 31 -3.21 -24.23 4.76
C GLU A 31 -2.37 -22.94 4.73
N VAL A 32 -1.28 -22.91 3.95
CA VAL A 32 -0.47 -21.69 3.78
C VAL A 32 -1.33 -20.53 3.26
N LEU A 33 -2.15 -20.78 2.22
CA LEU A 33 -3.02 -19.74 1.66
C LEU A 33 -4.04 -19.22 2.68
N ARG A 34 -4.70 -20.13 3.42
CA ARG A 34 -5.69 -19.76 4.44
C ARG A 34 -5.07 -18.91 5.54
N ARG A 35 -3.91 -19.33 6.06
CA ARG A 35 -3.18 -18.58 7.08
C ARG A 35 -2.75 -17.22 6.57
N THR A 36 -2.22 -17.12 5.36
CA THR A 36 -1.78 -15.85 4.77
C THR A 36 -2.97 -14.89 4.58
N VAL A 37 -4.09 -15.39 4.08
CA VAL A 37 -5.30 -14.56 3.91
C VAL A 37 -5.85 -14.07 5.25
N ALA A 38 -5.80 -14.90 6.30
CA ALA A 38 -6.26 -14.52 7.64
C ALA A 38 -5.43 -13.39 8.26
N MET A 39 -4.17 -13.22 7.83
CA MET A 39 -3.27 -12.14 8.29
C MET A 39 -3.40 -10.85 7.46
N ARG A 40 -4.22 -10.84 6.40
CA ARG A 40 -4.40 -9.66 5.56
C ARG A 40 -5.23 -8.59 6.26
N THR A 41 -4.86 -7.34 6.01
CA THR A 41 -5.53 -6.18 6.60
C THR A 41 -5.88 -5.13 5.55
N ARG A 42 -6.98 -4.41 5.81
CA ARG A 42 -7.36 -3.15 5.14
C ARG A 42 -7.39 -1.99 6.14
N TYR A 43 -6.88 -2.20 7.36
CA TYR A 43 -6.77 -1.15 8.36
C TYR A 43 -5.73 -0.09 7.96
N MET A 44 -4.74 -0.53 7.22
CA MET A 44 -3.69 0.30 6.65
C MET A 44 -3.63 0.09 5.14
N THR A 45 -3.40 1.15 4.41
CA THR A 45 -3.08 1.13 2.99
C THR A 45 -1.92 2.07 2.67
N VAL A 46 -1.45 2.02 1.44
CA VAL A 46 -0.37 2.86 0.93
C VAL A 46 -0.84 3.59 -0.31
N LEU A 47 -0.49 4.87 -0.45
CA LEU A 47 -0.60 5.63 -1.68
C LEU A 47 0.80 5.99 -2.20
N ALA A 48 1.16 5.50 -3.37
CA ALA A 48 2.38 5.88 -4.09
C ALA A 48 2.06 6.97 -5.12
N GLU A 49 2.58 8.18 -4.92
CA GLU A 49 2.37 9.29 -5.84
C GLU A 49 3.51 9.35 -6.86
N ASN A 50 3.20 9.04 -8.14
CA ASN A 50 4.15 9.14 -9.25
C ASN A 50 5.52 8.49 -9.00
N MET A 51 5.54 7.21 -8.65
CA MET A 51 6.77 6.47 -8.40
C MET A 51 7.47 6.12 -9.71
N PHE A 52 8.60 6.77 -9.99
CA PHE A 52 9.31 6.68 -11.27
C PHE A 52 10.12 5.38 -11.43
N HIS A 53 10.70 4.88 -10.35
CA HIS A 53 11.59 3.73 -10.42
C HIS A 53 10.86 2.41 -10.23
N GLY A 54 10.85 1.55 -11.25
CA GLY A 54 10.23 0.21 -11.18
C GLY A 54 10.80 -0.67 -10.06
N GLN A 55 12.04 -0.42 -9.62
CA GLN A 55 12.64 -1.09 -8.45
C GLN A 55 11.95 -0.68 -7.15
N ASN A 56 11.69 0.62 -6.96
CA ASN A 56 10.98 1.14 -5.80
C ASN A 56 9.51 0.68 -5.79
N ALA A 57 8.87 0.71 -6.96
CA ALA A 57 7.52 0.17 -7.12
C ALA A 57 7.44 -1.32 -6.75
N ALA A 58 8.38 -2.13 -7.21
CA ALA A 58 8.45 -3.55 -6.89
C ALA A 58 8.74 -3.81 -5.41
N ALA A 59 9.64 -3.03 -4.80
CA ALA A 59 9.93 -3.17 -3.38
C ALA A 59 8.75 -2.72 -2.51
N LEU A 60 8.04 -1.65 -2.89
CA LEU A 60 6.85 -1.19 -2.17
C LEU A 60 5.74 -2.24 -2.19
N ILE A 61 5.43 -2.84 -3.36
CA ILE A 61 4.41 -3.88 -3.43
C ILE A 61 4.79 -5.13 -2.65
N ARG A 62 6.09 -5.48 -2.61
CA ARG A 62 6.59 -6.57 -1.77
C ARG A 62 6.43 -6.28 -0.28
N HIS A 63 6.66 -5.04 0.15
CA HIS A 63 6.41 -4.66 1.55
C HIS A 63 4.91 -4.76 1.87
N CYS A 64 4.04 -4.25 1.01
CA CYS A 64 2.60 -4.42 1.19
C CYS A 64 2.22 -5.89 1.35
N GLU A 65 2.75 -6.76 0.50
CA GLU A 65 2.49 -8.20 0.59
C GLU A 65 3.04 -8.81 1.88
N ALA A 66 4.31 -8.54 2.22
CA ALA A 66 4.99 -9.11 3.38
C ALA A 66 4.34 -8.71 4.71
N PHE A 67 3.81 -7.49 4.81
CA PHE A 67 3.11 -6.98 6.00
C PHE A 67 1.59 -7.19 5.97
N GLY A 68 1.09 -7.94 5.01
CA GLY A 68 -0.32 -8.30 4.93
C GLY A 68 -1.24 -7.16 4.49
N ILE A 69 -0.73 -6.08 3.90
CA ILE A 69 -1.55 -5.01 3.33
C ILE A 69 -2.23 -5.56 2.08
N GLN A 70 -3.57 -5.62 2.09
CA GLN A 70 -4.33 -6.20 0.99
C GLN A 70 -4.43 -5.29 -0.21
N GLU A 71 -4.45 -3.98 0.00
CA GLU A 71 -4.72 -2.99 -1.04
C GLU A 71 -3.73 -1.85 -0.97
N MET A 72 -3.26 -1.38 -2.12
CA MET A 72 -2.50 -0.16 -2.26
C MET A 72 -3.05 0.71 -3.39
N HIS A 73 -2.75 1.99 -3.33
CA HIS A 73 -3.17 2.98 -4.31
C HIS A 73 -1.96 3.57 -5.03
N THR A 74 -2.14 3.94 -6.30
CA THR A 74 -1.11 4.67 -7.06
C THR A 74 -1.73 5.86 -7.77
N VAL A 75 -1.00 6.98 -7.80
CA VAL A 75 -1.29 8.12 -8.69
C VAL A 75 -0.34 8.03 -9.88
N GLU A 76 -0.88 8.09 -11.08
CA GLU A 76 -0.14 7.89 -12.34
C GLU A 76 -0.33 9.10 -13.28
N THR A 77 -0.04 10.32 -12.78
CA THR A 77 -0.14 11.54 -13.60
C THR A 77 1.11 11.82 -14.42
N LEU A 78 2.30 11.52 -13.88
CA LEU A 78 3.60 11.77 -14.52
C LEU A 78 4.25 10.49 -15.04
N CYS A 79 4.01 9.37 -14.38
CA CYS A 79 4.57 8.08 -14.76
C CYS A 79 3.60 6.95 -14.39
N ARG A 80 3.75 5.83 -15.06
CA ARG A 80 3.00 4.62 -14.76
C ARG A 80 3.66 3.86 -13.60
N PHE A 81 2.87 3.34 -12.69
CA PHE A 81 3.34 2.39 -11.69
C PHE A 81 3.60 1.04 -12.36
N ASP A 82 4.87 0.72 -12.57
CA ASP A 82 5.32 -0.46 -13.31
C ASP A 82 6.40 -1.20 -12.50
N PRO A 83 6.01 -2.08 -11.56
CA PRO A 83 6.94 -2.82 -10.74
C PRO A 83 7.84 -3.73 -11.58
N ASN A 84 9.16 -3.70 -11.32
CA ASN A 84 10.10 -4.60 -11.97
C ASN A 84 9.76 -6.06 -11.60
N PRO A 85 9.45 -6.96 -12.58
CA PRO A 85 9.00 -8.32 -12.32
C PRO A 85 10.06 -9.18 -11.61
N ASP A 86 11.34 -8.97 -11.89
CA ASP A 86 12.45 -9.73 -11.29
C ASP A 86 12.58 -9.45 -9.79
N ILE A 87 12.16 -8.26 -9.37
CA ILE A 87 12.16 -7.84 -7.97
C ILE A 87 10.82 -8.17 -7.31
N ALA A 88 9.71 -7.90 -7.97
CA ALA A 88 8.37 -8.19 -7.46
C ALA A 88 8.13 -9.69 -7.23
N ARG A 89 8.72 -10.55 -8.06
CA ARG A 89 8.65 -12.01 -7.94
C ARG A 89 7.23 -12.56 -7.76
N GLY A 90 6.25 -11.94 -8.42
CA GLY A 90 4.84 -12.34 -8.40
C GLY A 90 4.05 -11.87 -7.17
N THR A 91 4.61 -11.02 -6.30
CA THR A 91 3.88 -10.46 -5.15
C THR A 91 2.76 -9.50 -5.58
N ASP A 92 2.89 -8.91 -6.77
CA ASP A 92 1.89 -8.08 -7.42
C ASP A 92 0.55 -8.80 -7.71
N GLN A 93 0.54 -10.13 -7.69
CA GLN A 93 -0.67 -10.94 -7.83
C GLN A 93 -1.50 -11.02 -6.55
N TRP A 94 -0.92 -10.68 -5.40
CA TRP A 94 -1.51 -10.84 -4.07
C TRP A 94 -1.95 -9.54 -3.42
N VAL A 95 -1.61 -8.40 -4.02
CA VAL A 95 -1.97 -7.06 -3.55
C VAL A 95 -2.87 -6.38 -4.59
N ASP A 96 -4.01 -5.88 -4.15
CA ASP A 96 -4.93 -5.14 -5.01
C ASP A 96 -4.36 -3.74 -5.28
N VAL A 97 -4.01 -3.42 -6.52
CA VAL A 97 -3.48 -2.10 -6.89
C VAL A 97 -4.59 -1.25 -7.51
N ARG A 98 -5.03 -0.21 -6.81
CA ARG A 98 -5.98 0.80 -7.32
C ARG A 98 -5.22 1.96 -7.94
N ARG A 99 -5.46 2.19 -9.23
CA ARG A 99 -4.81 3.23 -10.02
C ARG A 99 -5.68 4.48 -10.12
N HIS A 100 -5.10 5.64 -9.88
CA HIS A 100 -5.75 6.94 -9.95
C HIS A 100 -5.07 7.82 -10.98
N SER A 101 -5.86 8.61 -11.71
CA SER A 101 -5.40 9.56 -12.70
C SER A 101 -5.12 10.95 -12.12
N SER A 102 -5.34 11.16 -10.81
CA SER A 102 -5.04 12.42 -10.12
C SER A 102 -4.86 12.20 -8.62
N THR A 103 -4.04 13.05 -8.00
CA THR A 103 -3.82 13.06 -6.55
C THR A 103 -5.12 13.40 -5.79
N ALA A 104 -5.86 14.42 -6.21
CA ALA A 104 -7.14 14.78 -5.61
C ALA A 104 -8.14 13.61 -5.65
N GLY A 105 -8.21 12.89 -6.78
CA GLY A 105 -9.08 11.72 -6.93
C GLY A 105 -8.68 10.57 -6.00
N ALA A 106 -7.38 10.34 -5.82
CA ALA A 106 -6.86 9.33 -4.90
C ALA A 106 -7.19 9.68 -3.44
N LEU A 107 -6.91 10.92 -3.01
CA LEU A 107 -7.21 11.39 -1.66
C LEU A 107 -8.71 11.34 -1.36
N ALA A 108 -9.56 11.75 -2.30
CA ALA A 108 -11.01 11.66 -2.16
C ALA A 108 -11.51 10.22 -2.03
N ALA A 109 -10.92 9.29 -2.79
CA ALA A 109 -11.24 7.87 -2.69
C ALA A 109 -10.86 7.29 -1.32
N LEU A 110 -9.64 7.58 -0.84
CA LEU A 110 -9.17 7.14 0.47
C LEU A 110 -10.05 7.67 1.61
N ARG A 111 -10.41 8.97 1.58
CA ARG A 111 -11.31 9.57 2.57
C ARG A 111 -12.70 8.94 2.56
N ARG A 112 -13.27 8.69 1.38
CA ARG A 112 -14.56 8.00 1.24
C ARG A 112 -14.51 6.59 1.82
N ASP A 113 -13.38 5.90 1.67
CA ASP A 113 -13.17 4.56 2.20
C ASP A 113 -12.76 4.56 3.69
N GLY A 114 -12.74 5.75 4.34
CA GLY A 114 -12.57 5.92 5.80
C GLY A 114 -11.12 6.04 6.28
N TYR A 115 -10.16 6.24 5.37
CA TYR A 115 -8.75 6.38 5.75
C TYR A 115 -8.38 7.82 6.14
N ARG A 116 -7.61 7.96 7.23
CA ARG A 116 -6.79 9.16 7.50
C ARG A 116 -5.63 9.21 6.51
N ILE A 117 -5.28 10.39 6.05
CA ILE A 117 -4.16 10.61 5.13
C ILE A 117 -2.92 10.98 5.94
N VAL A 118 -1.92 10.12 5.93
CA VAL A 118 -0.65 10.30 6.65
C VAL A 118 0.47 10.48 5.63
N ALA A 119 0.91 11.71 5.45
CA ALA A 119 1.94 12.04 4.47
C ALA A 119 3.35 11.82 5.03
N THR A 120 4.19 11.09 4.31
CA THR A 120 5.59 10.87 4.74
C THR A 120 6.49 11.97 4.18
N THR A 121 7.15 12.72 5.06
CA THR A 121 8.05 13.81 4.65
C THR A 121 9.12 14.06 5.72
N PRO A 122 10.36 14.37 5.34
CA PRO A 122 11.40 14.79 6.28
C PRO A 122 11.28 16.26 6.71
N HIS A 123 10.47 17.05 6.00
CA HIS A 123 10.46 18.52 6.12
C HIS A 123 9.40 19.08 7.10
N ARG A 124 8.58 18.22 7.70
CA ARG A 124 7.57 18.64 8.68
C ARG A 124 7.72 17.85 9.97
N GLU A 125 7.67 18.59 11.08
CA GLU A 125 7.71 18.00 12.42
C GLU A 125 6.25 17.86 12.91
N ASP A 126 5.76 16.62 12.93
CA ASP A 126 4.46 16.27 13.49
C ASP A 126 4.63 14.98 14.30
N VAL A 127 4.50 13.81 13.69
CA VAL A 127 4.66 12.54 14.40
C VAL A 127 5.86 11.75 13.88
N THR A 128 6.44 10.95 14.77
CA THR A 128 7.48 9.95 14.44
C THR A 128 6.86 8.55 14.50
N PRO A 129 7.53 7.49 14.00
CA PRO A 129 7.03 6.13 14.13
C PRO A 129 6.69 5.73 15.57
N GLU A 130 7.46 6.25 16.55
CA GLU A 130 7.27 5.97 17.98
C GLU A 130 6.08 6.69 18.60
N THR A 131 5.70 7.85 18.04
CA THR A 131 4.59 8.68 18.54
C THR A 131 3.32 8.58 17.71
N PHE A 132 3.40 7.91 16.56
CA PHE A 132 2.24 7.74 15.68
C PHE A 132 1.19 6.82 16.29
N ASP A 133 -0.01 7.38 16.49
CA ASP A 133 -1.12 6.64 17.10
C ASP A 133 -1.89 5.83 16.04
N VAL A 134 -1.59 4.55 15.97
CA VAL A 134 -2.27 3.59 15.08
C VAL A 134 -3.71 3.30 15.51
N THR A 135 -4.11 3.62 16.75
CA THR A 135 -5.45 3.30 17.28
C THR A 135 -6.53 4.30 16.86
N ARG A 136 -6.14 5.44 16.26
CA ARG A 136 -7.05 6.50 15.79
C ARG A 136 -7.87 6.12 14.55
N GLY A 137 -7.85 4.89 14.10
CA GLY A 137 -8.62 4.39 12.97
C GLY A 137 -7.78 4.10 11.73
N PRO A 138 -8.39 3.59 10.65
CA PRO A 138 -7.69 3.25 9.42
C PRO A 138 -6.92 4.42 8.83
N PHE A 139 -5.74 4.15 8.23
CA PHE A 139 -4.88 5.18 7.67
C PHE A 139 -4.20 4.75 6.37
N ALA A 140 -3.88 5.74 5.55
CA ALA A 140 -3.13 5.60 4.32
C ALA A 140 -1.78 6.33 4.45
N LEU A 141 -0.68 5.60 4.34
CA LEU A 141 0.65 6.20 4.22
C LEU A 141 0.88 6.69 2.79
N VAL A 142 1.21 7.96 2.62
CA VAL A 142 1.44 8.57 1.31
C VAL A 142 2.94 8.76 1.09
N PHE A 143 3.44 8.16 0.02
CA PHE A 143 4.81 8.28 -0.44
C PHE A 143 4.83 9.09 -1.74
N GLY A 144 5.66 10.12 -1.79
CA GLY A 144 5.87 10.95 -2.98
C GLY A 144 6.92 10.40 -3.93
N THR A 145 7.29 11.22 -4.90
CA THR A 145 8.36 10.92 -5.85
C THR A 145 9.72 10.87 -5.16
N GLU A 146 10.66 10.15 -5.76
CA GLU A 146 12.02 10.01 -5.23
C GLU A 146 12.82 11.33 -5.23
N HIS A 147 12.46 12.28 -6.07
CA HIS A 147 13.18 13.55 -6.22
C HIS A 147 12.48 14.74 -5.57
N ALA A 148 11.18 14.88 -5.81
CA ALA A 148 10.41 16.02 -5.34
C ALA A 148 9.63 15.75 -4.02
N GLY A 149 9.61 14.49 -3.56
CA GLY A 149 8.79 14.10 -2.42
C GLY A 149 7.30 14.13 -2.74
N ILE A 150 6.48 14.45 -1.74
CA ILE A 150 5.03 14.57 -1.84
C ILE A 150 4.62 15.89 -2.48
N SER A 151 3.52 15.90 -3.24
CA SER A 151 2.99 17.11 -3.88
C SER A 151 2.33 18.07 -2.89
N ASP A 152 2.15 19.32 -3.33
CA ASP A 152 1.37 20.32 -2.56
C ASP A 152 -0.07 19.89 -2.34
N GLU A 153 -0.66 19.13 -3.26
CA GLU A 153 -2.00 18.53 -3.08
C GLU A 153 -2.03 17.54 -1.92
N VAL A 154 -1.02 16.68 -1.81
CA VAL A 154 -0.89 15.76 -0.66
C VAL A 154 -0.68 16.55 0.62
N ILE A 155 0.20 17.57 0.59
CA ILE A 155 0.47 18.43 1.76
C ILE A 155 -0.82 19.10 2.25
N ALA A 156 -1.62 19.65 1.35
CA ALA A 156 -2.88 20.32 1.68
C ALA A 156 -3.97 19.33 2.14
N GLY A 157 -3.91 18.09 1.65
CA GLY A 157 -4.90 17.05 1.94
C GLY A 157 -4.50 16.09 3.07
N ALA A 158 -3.33 16.22 3.68
CA ALA A 158 -2.89 15.34 4.75
C ALA A 158 -3.54 15.70 6.10
N ASP A 159 -3.86 14.67 6.89
CA ASP A 159 -4.36 14.82 8.25
C ASP A 159 -3.20 14.81 9.26
N GLU A 160 -2.09 14.15 8.94
CA GLU A 160 -0.88 14.04 9.76
C GLU A 160 0.37 13.92 8.86
N PHE A 161 1.53 14.31 9.41
CA PHE A 161 2.81 14.16 8.74
C PHE A 161 3.70 13.23 9.55
N LEU A 162 4.14 12.14 8.92
CA LEU A 162 5.03 11.16 9.54
C LEU A 162 6.47 11.41 9.09
N ARG A 163 7.35 11.70 10.05
CA ARG A 163 8.77 11.91 9.84
C ARG A 163 9.57 10.80 10.47
N ILE A 164 10.52 10.23 9.74
CA ILE A 164 11.57 9.39 10.32
C ILE A 164 12.73 10.30 10.72
N PRO A 165 13.07 10.39 12.02
CA PRO A 165 14.20 11.20 12.48
C PRO A 165 15.52 10.71 11.89
N MET A 166 16.32 11.61 11.35
CA MET A 166 17.61 11.31 10.77
C MET A 166 18.70 12.06 11.51
N CYS A 167 19.78 11.36 11.86
CA CYS A 167 20.91 11.92 12.59
C CYS A 167 22.17 12.10 11.73
N GLY A 168 22.11 11.74 10.45
CA GLY A 168 23.21 11.81 9.50
C GLY A 168 23.12 13.00 8.55
N MET A 169 24.04 13.05 7.58
CA MET A 169 24.04 14.06 6.51
C MET A 169 23.02 13.81 5.40
N VAL A 170 22.35 12.67 5.39
CA VAL A 170 21.32 12.30 4.42
C VAL A 170 19.99 12.88 4.87
N GLU A 171 19.32 13.64 4.02
CA GLU A 171 18.05 14.30 4.35
C GLU A 171 16.82 13.41 4.14
N SER A 172 16.94 12.37 3.30
CA SER A 172 15.84 11.45 3.00
C SER A 172 16.32 10.03 2.83
N LEU A 173 15.47 9.06 3.17
CA LEU A 173 15.66 7.65 2.82
C LEU A 173 14.89 7.35 1.55
N ASN A 174 15.29 6.28 0.86
CA ASN A 174 14.49 5.75 -0.24
C ASN A 174 13.08 5.40 0.28
N ALA A 175 12.04 5.68 -0.51
CA ALA A 175 10.62 5.41 -0.19
C ALA A 175 10.39 3.98 0.35
N VAL A 176 11.16 3.02 -0.13
CA VAL A 176 11.15 1.62 0.33
C VAL A 176 11.60 1.47 1.78
N SER A 177 12.60 2.24 2.20
CA SER A 177 13.09 2.21 3.58
C SER A 177 12.06 2.78 4.57
N TYR A 178 11.31 3.80 4.14
CA TYR A 178 10.22 4.38 4.92
C TYR A 178 9.13 3.34 5.22
N THR A 179 8.71 2.57 4.23
CA THR A 179 7.68 1.54 4.44
C THR A 179 8.11 0.49 5.45
N HIS A 180 9.37 0.09 5.44
CA HIS A 180 9.88 -0.91 6.38
C HIS A 180 9.93 -0.40 7.82
N LEU A 181 10.24 0.89 8.02
CA LEU A 181 10.36 1.50 9.34
C LEU A 181 9.02 1.94 9.94
N THR A 182 8.02 2.18 9.12
CA THR A 182 6.72 2.72 9.56
C THR A 182 5.63 1.66 9.69
N LEU A 183 5.85 0.46 9.16
CA LEU A 183 4.88 -0.62 9.29
C LEU A 183 5.00 -1.27 10.67
N PRO A 184 3.89 -1.44 11.41
CA PRO A 184 3.92 -2.13 12.68
C PRO A 184 4.39 -3.57 12.47
N THR A 185 5.53 -3.91 13.05
CA THR A 185 5.97 -5.30 13.19
C THR A 185 5.20 -5.91 14.35
N ASN A 186 4.31 -6.86 14.05
CA ASN A 186 3.68 -7.69 15.07
C ASN A 186 4.70 -8.60 15.75
#